data_cdf6305f75dd12a7c0cfb91dceb3ccba
#
_entry.id   cdf6305f75dd12a7c0cfb91dceb3ccba
#
_cell.length_a   1.000
_cell.length_b   1.000
_cell.length_c   1.000
_cell.angle_alpha   90.00
_cell.angle_beta   90.00
_cell.angle_gamma   90.00
#
_symmetry.space_group_name_H-M   'P 1'
#
loop_
_entity.id
_entity.type
_entity.pdbx_description
1 polymer ?
#
loop_
_entity_poly.entity_id
_entity_poly.type
_entity_poly.pdbx_seq_one_letter_code
_entity_poly.pdbx_strand_id
1 'polypeptide(L)'
;MFSFIRNLVGVKTDNAVNSAIEAIVRWDPKSATEAELRTMEQHLDQLGLQVAQARAAYQREKKEADVIVGLSQQRMAAAEQLNQRLAGEASPANKQALEKSLATLVGMLEHMAPDVDREKQDEIDAEAFLRSLEETYQQAGQKLRSARADLQRAERDMSRAEQQRQVADQRAEAARQAAGLGNATSGLSVALKAMQDNATRNLAQAEAANAKAMLLKPTRPEQDDPNIAAAMAAV
;
A
#
# COMPACT_ATOMS: atom_id res chain seq x y z
N MET A 1 -11.33 17.24 -1.33
CA MET A 1 -10.32 16.17 -1.40
C MET A 1 -10.60 15.15 -2.51
N PHE A 2 -11.79 14.54 -2.63
CA PHE A 2 -12.07 13.57 -3.70
C PHE A 2 -12.28 14.13 -5.12
N SER A 3 -12.61 15.41 -5.29
CA SER A 3 -12.83 15.99 -6.62
C SER A 3 -11.53 16.23 -7.39
N PHE A 4 -10.46 16.57 -6.70
CA PHE A 4 -9.14 16.80 -7.28
C PHE A 4 -8.54 15.49 -7.82
N ILE A 5 -8.58 14.42 -7.01
CA ILE A 5 -8.12 13.08 -7.42
C ILE A 5 -8.84 12.59 -8.68
N ARG A 6 -10.12 12.93 -8.83
CA ARG A 6 -10.96 12.54 -9.97
C ARG A 6 -10.59 13.26 -11.28
N ASN A 7 -10.00 14.45 -11.22
CA ASN A 7 -9.55 15.20 -12.40
C ASN A 7 -8.11 14.88 -12.79
N LEU A 8 -7.24 14.50 -11.81
CA LEU A 8 -5.83 14.25 -12.03
C LEU A 8 -5.56 12.88 -12.71
N VAL A 9 -6.40 11.89 -12.43
CA VAL A 9 -6.25 10.52 -12.95
C VAL A 9 -7.57 10.18 -13.64
N GLY A 10 -7.57 10.11 -14.96
CA GLY A 10 -8.78 9.84 -15.75
C GLY A 10 -9.59 8.67 -15.18
N VAL A 11 -10.90 8.82 -15.12
CA VAL A 11 -11.95 8.02 -14.45
C VAL A 11 -11.83 6.47 -14.53
N LYS A 12 -10.97 5.92 -15.39
CA LYS A 12 -10.75 4.46 -15.50
C LYS A 12 -9.65 3.90 -14.60
N THR A 13 -8.78 4.75 -14.04
CA THR A 13 -7.64 4.33 -13.21
C THR A 13 -7.99 4.22 -11.72
N ASP A 14 -8.98 4.97 -11.25
CA ASP A 14 -9.33 5.04 -9.83
C ASP A 14 -9.78 3.70 -9.22
N ASN A 15 -10.54 2.90 -9.96
CA ASN A 15 -11.01 1.61 -9.46
C ASN A 15 -9.90 0.56 -9.38
N ALA A 16 -8.96 0.57 -10.32
CA ALA A 16 -7.83 -0.37 -10.32
C ALA A 16 -6.81 -0.03 -9.23
N VAL A 17 -6.59 1.26 -8.98
CA VAL A 17 -5.69 1.75 -7.90
C VAL A 17 -6.25 1.39 -6.54
N ASN A 18 -7.51 1.72 -6.29
CA ASN A 18 -8.16 1.42 -5.02
C ASN A 18 -8.21 -0.09 -4.76
N SER A 19 -8.49 -0.91 -5.79
CA SER A 19 -8.49 -2.36 -5.66
C SER A 19 -7.09 -2.94 -5.37
N ALA A 20 -6.03 -2.39 -5.98
CA ALA A 20 -4.66 -2.81 -5.70
C ALA A 20 -4.21 -2.43 -4.28
N ILE A 21 -4.51 -1.20 -3.84
CA ILE A 21 -4.23 -0.73 -2.48
C ILE A 21 -5.00 -1.58 -1.46
N GLU A 22 -6.30 -1.80 -1.66
CA GLU A 22 -7.11 -2.64 -0.78
C GLU A 22 -6.61 -4.07 -0.71
N ALA A 23 -6.23 -4.66 -1.84
CA ALA A 23 -5.67 -6.01 -1.89
C ALA A 23 -4.38 -6.10 -1.06
N ILE A 24 -3.48 -5.12 -1.20
CA ILE A 24 -2.21 -5.07 -0.46
C ILE A 24 -2.43 -4.84 1.04
N VAL A 25 -3.35 -3.93 1.41
CA VAL A 25 -3.63 -3.62 2.82
C VAL A 25 -4.24 -4.81 3.54
N ARG A 26 -5.17 -5.52 2.90
CA ARG A 26 -5.89 -6.67 3.48
C ARG A 26 -5.09 -7.98 3.42
N TRP A 27 -4.03 -8.04 2.64
CA TRP A 27 -3.25 -9.25 2.48
C TRP A 27 -2.48 -9.64 3.75
N ASP A 28 -2.64 -10.91 4.17
CA ASP A 28 -1.89 -11.49 5.27
C ASP A 28 -0.66 -12.25 4.73
N PRO A 29 0.57 -11.77 4.99
CA PRO A 29 1.79 -12.38 4.49
C PRO A 29 2.13 -13.73 5.15
N LYS A 30 1.51 -14.07 6.30
CA LYS A 30 1.90 -15.26 7.07
C LYS A 30 1.45 -16.58 6.47
N SER A 31 0.40 -16.56 5.65
CA SER A 31 -0.17 -17.74 4.98
C SER A 31 -0.03 -17.69 3.47
N ALA A 32 0.85 -16.83 2.96
CA ALA A 32 0.96 -16.54 1.54
C ALA A 32 1.49 -17.74 0.74
N THR A 33 0.77 -18.11 -0.30
CA THR A 33 1.22 -19.08 -1.30
C THR A 33 2.08 -18.40 -2.38
N GLU A 34 2.85 -19.18 -3.15
CA GLU A 34 3.63 -18.63 -4.28
C GLU A 34 2.75 -17.91 -5.32
N ALA A 35 1.53 -18.40 -5.56
CA ALA A 35 0.59 -17.78 -6.48
C ALA A 35 0.11 -16.42 -5.97
N GLU A 36 -0.17 -16.31 -4.68
CA GLU A 36 -0.54 -15.03 -4.03
C GLU A 36 0.62 -14.05 -4.04
N LEU A 37 1.84 -14.51 -3.81
CA LEU A 37 3.04 -13.67 -3.90
C LEU A 37 3.20 -13.06 -5.30
N ARG A 38 3.01 -13.85 -6.35
CA ARG A 38 3.04 -13.35 -7.74
C ARG A 38 1.94 -12.32 -8.02
N THR A 39 0.75 -12.54 -7.49
CA THR A 39 -0.36 -11.59 -7.61
C THR A 39 -0.02 -10.28 -6.89
N MET A 40 0.56 -10.37 -5.69
CA MET A 40 0.99 -9.18 -4.94
C MET A 40 2.14 -8.43 -5.62
N GLU A 41 3.04 -9.12 -6.31
CA GLU A 41 4.06 -8.50 -7.15
C GLU A 41 3.45 -7.66 -8.28
N GLN A 42 2.45 -8.21 -8.97
CA GLN A 42 1.74 -7.47 -10.02
C GLN A 42 1.04 -6.23 -9.45
N HIS A 43 0.42 -6.34 -8.28
CA HIS A 43 -0.17 -5.18 -7.61
C HIS A 43 0.89 -4.15 -7.19
N LEU A 44 2.05 -4.61 -6.72
CA LEU A 44 3.16 -3.73 -6.37
C LEU A 44 3.70 -2.98 -7.59
N ASP A 45 3.84 -3.66 -8.74
CA ASP A 45 4.25 -3.04 -9.99
C ASP A 45 3.23 -1.97 -10.45
N GLN A 46 1.94 -2.28 -10.37
CA GLN A 46 0.88 -1.32 -10.68
C GLN A 46 0.93 -0.11 -9.74
N LEU A 47 1.12 -0.33 -8.44
CA LEU A 47 1.27 0.75 -7.47
C LEU A 47 2.53 1.58 -7.73
N GLY A 48 3.64 0.95 -8.17
CA GLY A 48 4.86 1.64 -8.59
C GLY A 48 4.64 2.59 -9.77
N LEU A 49 3.84 2.17 -10.76
CA LEU A 49 3.44 3.04 -11.86
C LEU A 49 2.59 4.23 -11.37
N GLN A 50 1.69 4.00 -10.41
CA GLN A 50 0.89 5.06 -9.81
C GLN A 50 1.73 6.08 -9.04
N VAL A 51 2.71 5.62 -8.28
CA VAL A 51 3.69 6.50 -7.60
C VAL A 51 4.44 7.37 -8.62
N ALA A 52 4.88 6.78 -9.74
CA ALA A 52 5.56 7.53 -10.79
C ALA A 52 4.65 8.60 -11.43
N GLN A 53 3.39 8.27 -11.70
CA GLN A 53 2.40 9.19 -12.23
C GLN A 53 2.06 10.31 -11.23
N ALA A 54 1.84 9.97 -9.96
CA ALA A 54 1.57 10.94 -8.90
C ALA A 54 2.77 11.90 -8.71
N ARG A 55 4.00 11.38 -8.81
CA ARG A 55 5.22 12.22 -8.75
C ARG A 55 5.29 13.19 -9.92
N ALA A 56 4.97 12.74 -11.13
CA ALA A 56 4.94 13.61 -12.30
C ALA A 56 3.84 14.68 -12.18
N ALA A 57 2.68 14.31 -11.65
CA ALA A 57 1.58 15.22 -11.37
C ALA A 57 1.99 16.28 -10.33
N TYR A 58 2.54 15.87 -9.19
CA TYR A 58 3.04 16.80 -8.16
C TYR A 58 4.07 17.79 -8.74
N GLN A 59 5.01 17.31 -9.54
CA GLN A 59 6.01 18.21 -10.16
C GLN A 59 5.40 19.23 -11.12
N ARG A 60 4.30 18.88 -11.80
CA ARG A 60 3.55 19.80 -12.64
C ARG A 60 2.81 20.84 -11.81
N GLU A 61 2.03 20.43 -10.83
CA GLU A 61 1.31 21.34 -9.93
C GLU A 61 2.26 22.30 -9.21
N LYS A 62 3.38 21.77 -8.70
CA LYS A 62 4.43 22.58 -8.10
C LYS A 62 4.97 23.66 -9.05
N LYS A 63 5.24 23.29 -10.29
CA LYS A 63 5.73 24.25 -11.29
C LYS A 63 4.67 25.31 -11.63
N GLU A 64 3.40 24.94 -11.71
CA GLU A 64 2.29 25.86 -11.95
C GLU A 64 2.12 26.82 -10.78
N ALA A 65 2.16 26.32 -9.53
CA ALA A 65 2.16 27.13 -8.32
C ALA A 65 3.37 28.11 -8.26
N ASP A 66 4.59 27.62 -8.53
CA ASP A 66 5.81 28.44 -8.54
C ASP A 66 5.71 29.58 -9.57
N VAL A 67 5.15 29.32 -10.76
CA VAL A 67 4.98 30.34 -11.81
C VAL A 67 3.99 31.41 -11.39
N ILE A 68 2.82 31.03 -10.88
CA ILE A 68 1.80 32.02 -10.51
C ILE A 68 2.21 32.81 -9.27
N VAL A 69 2.86 32.17 -8.29
CA VAL A 69 3.39 32.85 -7.10
C VAL A 69 4.49 33.84 -7.51
N GLY A 70 5.42 33.42 -8.40
CA GLY A 70 6.47 34.28 -8.91
C GLY A 70 5.91 35.51 -9.64
N LEU A 71 4.89 35.30 -10.48
CA LEU A 71 4.22 36.41 -11.17
C LEU A 71 3.51 37.35 -10.19
N SER A 72 2.86 36.83 -9.16
CA SER A 72 2.24 37.62 -8.09
C SER A 72 3.27 38.49 -7.36
N GLN A 73 4.41 37.91 -6.98
CA GLN A 73 5.51 38.60 -6.33
C GLN A 73 6.09 39.71 -7.21
N GLN A 74 6.29 39.45 -8.52
CA GLN A 74 6.75 40.45 -9.46
C GLN A 74 5.78 41.63 -9.56
N ARG A 75 4.47 41.37 -9.63
CA ARG A 75 3.44 42.41 -9.67
C ARG A 75 3.38 43.21 -8.38
N MET A 76 3.52 42.53 -7.21
CA MET A 76 3.61 43.26 -5.91
C MET A 76 4.83 44.17 -5.86
N ALA A 77 6.01 43.69 -6.26
CA ALA A 77 7.22 44.50 -6.31
C ALA A 77 7.07 45.69 -7.28
N ALA A 78 6.45 45.47 -8.43
CA ALA A 78 6.18 46.55 -9.40
C ALA A 78 5.18 47.59 -8.83
N ALA A 79 4.14 47.15 -8.12
CA ALA A 79 3.19 48.05 -7.46
C ALA A 79 3.86 48.88 -6.37
N GLU A 80 4.74 48.27 -5.58
CA GLU A 80 5.53 48.97 -4.57
C GLU A 80 6.45 50.04 -5.17
N GLN A 81 7.16 49.72 -6.28
CA GLN A 81 7.97 50.68 -7.00
C GLN A 81 7.15 51.83 -7.58
N LEU A 82 5.96 51.56 -8.12
CA LEU A 82 5.09 52.62 -8.61
C LEU A 82 4.61 53.52 -7.46
N ASN A 83 4.27 52.97 -6.32
CA ASN A 83 3.89 53.70 -5.13
C ASN A 83 5.00 54.58 -4.60
N GLN A 84 6.24 54.12 -4.56
CA GLN A 84 7.44 54.92 -4.20
C GLN A 84 7.66 56.07 -5.19
N ARG A 85 7.53 55.84 -6.49
CA ARG A 85 7.65 56.90 -7.51
C ARG A 85 6.51 57.92 -7.38
N LEU A 86 5.30 57.49 -7.10
CA LEU A 86 4.16 58.35 -6.89
C LEU A 86 4.37 59.32 -5.72
N ALA A 87 4.97 58.84 -4.62
CA ALA A 87 5.30 59.64 -3.46
C ALA A 87 6.29 60.78 -3.73
N GLY A 88 7.24 60.54 -4.68
CA GLY A 88 8.27 61.53 -5.10
C GLY A 88 7.91 62.41 -6.31
N GLU A 89 6.80 62.15 -7.02
CA GLU A 89 6.46 62.83 -8.24
C GLU A 89 5.78 64.22 -7.96
N ALA A 90 6.27 65.25 -8.62
CA ALA A 90 5.76 66.59 -8.49
C ALA A 90 4.75 66.99 -9.57
N SER A 91 4.86 66.39 -10.75
CA SER A 91 3.96 66.69 -11.90
C SER A 91 2.59 66.08 -11.74
N PRO A 92 1.46 66.86 -11.77
CA PRO A 92 0.11 66.31 -11.65
C PRO A 92 -0.25 65.31 -12.75
N ALA A 93 0.21 65.53 -13.97
CA ALA A 93 -0.05 64.62 -15.09
C ALA A 93 0.62 63.29 -14.92
N ASN A 94 1.89 63.30 -14.45
CA ASN A 94 2.61 62.07 -14.15
C ASN A 94 2.04 61.31 -12.95
N LYS A 95 1.58 62.04 -11.91
CA LYS A 95 0.89 61.45 -10.78
C LYS A 95 -0.33 60.65 -11.22
N GLN A 96 -1.18 61.27 -12.02
CA GLN A 96 -2.39 60.63 -12.54
C GLN A 96 -2.06 59.36 -13.39
N ALA A 97 -0.98 59.41 -14.19
CA ALA A 97 -0.55 58.25 -14.96
C ALA A 97 -0.05 57.12 -14.04
N LEU A 98 0.74 57.42 -13.02
CA LEU A 98 1.25 56.47 -12.04
C LEU A 98 0.11 55.85 -11.21
N GLU A 99 -0.85 56.68 -10.75
CA GLU A 99 -2.05 56.20 -10.02
C GLU A 99 -2.86 55.21 -10.86
N LYS A 100 -3.07 55.51 -12.14
CA LYS A 100 -3.77 54.61 -13.05
C LYS A 100 -3.04 53.28 -13.24
N SER A 101 -1.70 53.31 -13.39
CA SER A 101 -0.90 52.13 -13.53
C SER A 101 -0.89 51.28 -12.25
N LEU A 102 -0.80 51.94 -11.08
CA LEU A 102 -0.89 51.29 -9.77
C LEU A 102 -2.26 50.62 -9.58
N ALA A 103 -3.35 51.33 -9.84
CA ALA A 103 -4.71 50.80 -9.78
C ALA A 103 -4.88 49.56 -10.69
N THR A 104 -4.29 49.60 -11.89
CA THR A 104 -4.32 48.46 -12.80
C THR A 104 -3.59 47.26 -12.24
N LEU A 105 -2.36 47.44 -11.65
CA LEU A 105 -1.62 46.37 -11.03
C LEU A 105 -2.33 45.80 -9.79
N VAL A 106 -2.91 46.65 -8.96
CA VAL A 106 -3.70 46.19 -7.80
C VAL A 106 -4.90 45.39 -8.25
N GLY A 107 -5.63 45.81 -9.25
CA GLY A 107 -6.74 45.02 -9.80
C GLY A 107 -6.30 43.70 -10.38
N MET A 108 -5.12 43.63 -11.04
CA MET A 108 -4.54 42.36 -11.51
C MET A 108 -4.17 41.44 -10.35
N LEU A 109 -3.64 41.95 -9.24
CA LEU A 109 -3.32 41.17 -8.05
C LEU A 109 -4.56 40.64 -7.34
N GLU A 110 -5.61 41.48 -7.21
CA GLU A 110 -6.90 41.07 -6.65
C GLU A 110 -7.55 39.94 -7.44
N HIS A 111 -7.52 40.04 -8.78
CA HIS A 111 -8.06 39.00 -9.65
C HIS A 111 -7.24 37.70 -9.61
N MET A 112 -5.94 37.81 -9.38
CA MET A 112 -5.03 36.65 -9.36
C MET A 112 -4.97 35.96 -7.99
N ALA A 113 -5.32 36.63 -6.90
CA ALA A 113 -5.22 36.09 -5.55
C ALA A 113 -5.94 34.73 -5.38
N PRO A 114 -7.20 34.54 -5.82
CA PRO A 114 -7.86 33.24 -5.71
C PRO A 114 -7.21 32.16 -6.55
N ASP A 115 -6.57 32.51 -7.68
CA ASP A 115 -5.84 31.56 -8.49
C ASP A 115 -4.54 31.11 -7.80
N VAL A 116 -3.82 32.06 -7.17
CA VAL A 116 -2.63 31.75 -6.36
C VAL A 116 -2.95 30.79 -5.23
N ASP A 117 -4.05 31.04 -4.52
CA ASP A 117 -4.48 30.18 -3.42
C ASP A 117 -4.90 28.81 -3.90
N ARG A 118 -5.57 28.73 -5.06
CA ARG A 118 -5.97 27.45 -5.66
C ARG A 118 -4.75 26.62 -6.07
N GLU A 119 -3.81 27.18 -6.83
CA GLU A 119 -2.62 26.46 -7.30
C GLU A 119 -1.73 25.98 -6.14
N LYS A 120 -1.60 26.78 -5.07
CA LYS A 120 -0.92 26.34 -3.84
C LYS A 120 -1.65 25.18 -3.15
N GLN A 121 -2.98 25.21 -3.12
CA GLN A 121 -3.74 24.12 -2.53
C GLN A 121 -3.62 22.85 -3.38
N ASP A 122 -3.63 22.97 -4.70
CA ASP A 122 -3.46 21.87 -5.63
C ASP A 122 -2.06 21.23 -5.50
N GLU A 123 -1.00 22.04 -5.32
CA GLU A 123 0.35 21.55 -4.99
C GLU A 123 0.37 20.75 -3.68
N ILE A 124 -0.23 21.29 -2.60
CA ILE A 124 -0.29 20.64 -1.29
C ILE A 124 -1.04 19.30 -1.38
N ASP A 125 -2.17 19.28 -2.07
CA ASP A 125 -2.99 18.07 -2.23
C ASP A 125 -2.26 17.02 -3.06
N ALA A 126 -1.56 17.41 -4.11
CA ALA A 126 -0.75 16.53 -4.94
C ALA A 126 0.45 15.95 -4.17
N GLU A 127 1.12 16.74 -3.33
CA GLU A 127 2.20 16.27 -2.45
C GLU A 127 1.69 15.25 -1.43
N ALA A 128 0.58 15.56 -0.75
CA ALA A 128 -0.02 14.67 0.23
C ALA A 128 -0.44 13.32 -0.38
N PHE A 129 -1.01 13.36 -1.59
CA PHE A 129 -1.37 12.17 -2.33
C PHE A 129 -0.15 11.32 -2.70
N LEU A 130 0.89 11.94 -3.27
CA LEU A 130 2.14 11.26 -3.59
C LEU A 130 2.76 10.58 -2.37
N ARG A 131 2.84 11.30 -1.24
CA ARG A 131 3.39 10.77 0.01
C ARG A 131 2.63 9.55 0.50
N SER A 132 1.30 9.59 0.48
CA SER A 132 0.45 8.46 0.86
C SER A 132 0.67 7.23 -0.02
N LEU A 133 0.82 7.42 -1.34
CA LEU A 133 1.14 6.34 -2.27
C LEU A 133 2.54 5.77 -2.06
N GLU A 134 3.54 6.62 -1.82
CA GLU A 134 4.92 6.19 -1.55
C GLU A 134 5.01 5.37 -0.26
N GLU A 135 4.32 5.79 0.80
CA GLU A 135 4.24 5.05 2.06
C GLU A 135 3.58 3.67 1.85
N THR A 136 2.47 3.63 1.14
CA THR A 136 1.78 2.37 0.81
C THR A 136 2.67 1.45 -0.02
N TYR A 137 3.38 1.98 -1.01
CA TYR A 137 4.31 1.22 -1.85
C TYR A 137 5.45 0.62 -1.04
N GLN A 138 6.04 1.39 -0.13
CA GLN A 138 7.10 0.92 0.76
C GLN A 138 6.62 -0.18 1.70
N GLN A 139 5.45 0.00 2.31
CA GLN A 139 4.84 -1.00 3.21
C GLN A 139 4.53 -2.30 2.45
N ALA A 140 3.96 -2.19 1.26
CA ALA A 140 3.69 -3.33 0.38
C ALA A 140 4.97 -4.11 0.02
N GLY A 141 6.02 -3.40 -0.36
CA GLY A 141 7.31 -3.99 -0.66
C GLY A 141 7.97 -4.67 0.55
N GLN A 142 7.78 -4.14 1.75
CA GLN A 142 8.25 -4.79 2.99
C GLN A 142 7.47 -6.07 3.30
N LYS A 143 6.13 -6.01 3.22
CA LYS A 143 5.27 -7.19 3.42
C LYS A 143 5.62 -8.31 2.44
N LEU A 144 5.81 -8.01 1.17
CA LEU A 144 6.14 -8.98 0.14
C LEU A 144 7.51 -9.64 0.40
N ARG A 145 8.51 -8.86 0.80
CA ARG A 145 9.84 -9.39 1.17
C ARG A 145 9.77 -10.31 2.38
N SER A 146 9.01 -9.94 3.41
CA SER A 146 8.80 -10.77 4.59
C SER A 146 8.13 -12.10 4.20
N ALA A 147 7.04 -12.05 3.44
CA ALA A 147 6.31 -13.23 3.01
C ALA A 147 7.17 -14.19 2.17
N ARG A 148 8.01 -13.68 1.27
CA ARG A 148 8.98 -14.50 0.52
C ARG A 148 9.99 -15.19 1.45
N ALA A 149 10.50 -14.45 2.43
CA ALA A 149 11.46 -15.03 3.38
C ALA A 149 10.82 -16.13 4.24
N ASP A 150 9.57 -15.93 4.65
CA ASP A 150 8.82 -16.89 5.45
C ASP A 150 8.45 -18.13 4.64
N LEU A 151 8.03 -17.99 3.38
CA LEU A 151 7.81 -19.11 2.47
C LEU A 151 9.09 -19.95 2.29
N GLN A 152 10.22 -19.31 2.01
CA GLN A 152 11.50 -20.01 1.87
C GLN A 152 11.96 -20.70 3.15
N ARG A 153 11.62 -20.17 4.33
CA ARG A 153 11.87 -20.85 5.61
C ARG A 153 10.99 -22.09 5.73
N ALA A 154 9.71 -21.96 5.48
CA ALA A 154 8.77 -23.07 5.52
C ALA A 154 9.17 -24.20 4.58
N GLU A 155 9.56 -23.89 3.34
CA GLU A 155 10.06 -24.88 2.37
C GLU A 155 11.32 -25.61 2.88
N ARG A 156 12.27 -24.88 3.47
CA ARG A 156 13.49 -25.50 4.06
C ARG A 156 13.15 -26.37 5.24
N ASP A 157 12.23 -25.95 6.09
CA ASP A 157 11.83 -26.72 7.26
C ASP A 157 11.06 -27.98 6.85
N MET A 158 10.20 -27.91 5.84
CA MET A 158 9.56 -29.08 5.24
C MET A 158 10.57 -30.06 4.66
N SER A 159 11.54 -29.57 3.89
CA SER A 159 12.61 -30.43 3.32
C SER A 159 13.43 -31.11 4.41
N ARG A 160 13.77 -30.39 5.49
CA ARG A 160 14.47 -30.97 6.64
C ARG A 160 13.63 -32.03 7.36
N ALA A 161 12.36 -31.77 7.57
CA ALA A 161 11.42 -32.71 8.20
C ALA A 161 11.29 -33.97 7.36
N GLU A 162 11.24 -33.86 6.05
CA GLU A 162 11.16 -34.99 5.13
C GLU A 162 12.47 -35.82 5.15
N GLN A 163 13.64 -35.19 5.14
CA GLN A 163 14.91 -35.86 5.30
C GLN A 163 15.00 -36.58 6.64
N GLN A 164 14.59 -35.96 7.74
CA GLN A 164 14.57 -36.58 9.06
C GLN A 164 13.64 -37.80 9.09
N ARG A 165 12.51 -37.74 8.45
CA ARG A 165 11.54 -38.83 8.32
C ARG A 165 12.17 -39.98 7.53
N GLN A 166 12.83 -39.72 6.39
CA GLN A 166 13.50 -40.74 5.59
C GLN A 166 14.63 -41.45 6.39
N VAL A 167 15.44 -40.68 7.14
CA VAL A 167 16.49 -41.26 8.01
C VAL A 167 15.87 -42.10 9.14
N ALA A 168 14.77 -41.64 9.74
CA ALA A 168 14.07 -42.41 10.77
C ALA A 168 13.48 -43.72 10.21
N ASP A 169 12.88 -43.69 9.03
CA ASP A 169 12.36 -44.88 8.34
C ASP A 169 13.48 -45.87 7.99
N GLN A 170 14.62 -45.40 7.48
CA GLN A 170 15.79 -46.21 7.20
C GLN A 170 16.37 -46.87 8.50
N ARG A 171 16.45 -46.13 9.59
CA ARG A 171 16.89 -46.65 10.89
C ARG A 171 15.93 -47.69 11.43
N ALA A 172 14.62 -47.47 11.31
CA ALA A 172 13.59 -48.41 11.72
C ALA A 172 13.65 -49.70 10.91
N GLU A 173 13.91 -49.62 9.61
CA GLU A 173 14.08 -50.78 8.73
C GLU A 173 15.36 -51.56 9.05
N ALA A 174 16.48 -50.85 9.24
CA ALA A 174 17.73 -51.49 9.66
C ALA A 174 17.61 -52.18 11.04
N ALA A 175 16.88 -51.57 11.98
CA ALA A 175 16.60 -52.18 13.28
C ALA A 175 15.71 -53.43 13.15
N ARG A 176 14.72 -53.45 12.27
CA ARG A 176 13.91 -54.64 11.99
C ARG A 176 14.73 -55.76 11.37
N GLN A 177 15.61 -55.45 10.45
CA GLN A 177 16.52 -56.44 9.83
C GLN A 177 17.52 -57.01 10.85
N ALA A 178 18.11 -56.15 11.69
CA ALA A 178 19.04 -56.58 12.77
C ALA A 178 18.35 -57.43 13.83
N ALA A 179 17.06 -57.21 14.09
CA ALA A 179 16.27 -58.03 15.03
C ALA A 179 15.82 -59.39 14.43
N GLY A 180 16.20 -59.74 13.22
CA GLY A 180 15.85 -61.01 12.59
C GLY A 180 14.37 -61.15 12.22
N LEU A 181 13.61 -60.06 12.25
CA LEU A 181 12.16 -60.04 11.99
C LEU A 181 11.81 -59.87 10.51
N GLY A 182 12.80 -59.96 9.61
CA GLY A 182 12.71 -59.63 8.20
C GLY A 182 11.72 -60.47 7.36
N ASN A 183 11.34 -61.66 7.81
CA ASN A 183 10.54 -62.58 7.01
C ASN A 183 9.18 -63.00 7.59
N ALA A 184 8.85 -62.61 8.83
CA ALA A 184 7.63 -63.10 9.48
C ALA A 184 6.48 -62.08 9.53
N THR A 185 6.71 -60.82 9.18
CA THR A 185 5.73 -59.72 9.40
C THR A 185 5.42 -58.85 8.20
N SER A 186 5.69 -59.28 6.97
CA SER A 186 5.42 -58.51 5.77
C SER A 186 3.94 -58.08 5.65
N GLY A 187 3.01 -58.93 6.05
CA GLY A 187 1.57 -58.60 6.05
C GLY A 187 1.16 -57.60 7.15
N LEU A 188 1.74 -57.75 8.34
CA LEU A 188 1.41 -56.89 9.49
C LEU A 188 2.07 -55.51 9.37
N SER A 189 3.27 -55.42 8.82
CA SER A 189 3.99 -54.16 8.60
C SER A 189 3.33 -53.31 7.49
N VAL A 190 2.80 -53.95 6.45
CA VAL A 190 2.06 -53.28 5.39
C VAL A 190 0.73 -52.75 5.94
N ALA A 191 0.03 -53.52 6.77
CA ALA A 191 -1.20 -53.09 7.41
C ALA A 191 -0.97 -51.95 8.42
N LEU A 192 0.10 -52.01 9.23
CA LEU A 192 0.47 -50.92 10.16
C LEU A 192 0.92 -49.68 9.43
N LYS A 193 1.66 -49.77 8.33
CA LYS A 193 2.06 -48.66 7.48
C LYS A 193 0.87 -48.02 6.83
N ALA A 194 -0.06 -48.82 6.30
CA ALA A 194 -1.34 -48.31 5.72
C ALA A 194 -2.21 -47.62 6.79
N MET A 195 -2.25 -48.16 8.02
CA MET A 195 -2.94 -47.49 9.12
C MET A 195 -2.28 -46.18 9.54
N GLN A 196 -0.95 -46.14 9.57
CA GLN A 196 -0.19 -44.94 9.93
C GLN A 196 -0.30 -43.84 8.85
N ASP A 197 -0.25 -44.25 7.58
CA ASP A 197 -0.46 -43.35 6.44
C ASP A 197 -1.90 -42.81 6.39
N ASN A 198 -2.90 -43.64 6.74
CA ASN A 198 -4.27 -43.20 6.91
C ASN A 198 -4.44 -42.28 8.10
N ALA A 199 -3.82 -42.55 9.25
CA ALA A 199 -3.87 -41.69 10.41
C ALA A 199 -3.24 -40.32 10.13
N THR A 200 -2.08 -40.28 9.45
CA THR A 200 -1.44 -39.01 9.04
C THR A 200 -2.27 -38.25 8.02
N ARG A 201 -2.90 -38.90 7.06
CA ARG A 201 -3.81 -38.27 6.11
C ARG A 201 -5.05 -37.71 6.81
N ASN A 202 -5.63 -38.47 7.74
CA ASN A 202 -6.78 -38.02 8.52
C ASN A 202 -6.43 -36.84 9.43
N LEU A 203 -5.23 -36.82 10.03
CA LEU A 203 -4.74 -35.67 10.81
C LEU A 203 -4.55 -34.45 9.93
N ALA A 204 -3.88 -34.59 8.79
CA ALA A 204 -3.69 -33.49 7.84
C ALA A 204 -5.00 -32.98 7.27
N GLN A 205 -5.98 -33.87 7.00
CA GLN A 205 -7.33 -33.48 6.59
C GLN A 205 -8.09 -32.77 7.71
N ALA A 206 -7.95 -33.22 8.96
CA ALA A 206 -8.57 -32.57 10.11
C ALA A 206 -7.94 -31.19 10.38
N GLU A 207 -6.63 -31.05 10.24
CA GLU A 207 -5.94 -29.76 10.36
C GLU A 207 -6.33 -28.80 9.21
N ALA A 208 -6.39 -29.30 7.98
CA ALA A 208 -6.86 -28.51 6.84
C ALA A 208 -8.34 -28.12 6.98
N ALA A 209 -9.19 -29.02 7.50
CA ALA A 209 -10.59 -28.72 7.77
C ALA A 209 -10.75 -27.70 8.91
N ASN A 210 -9.93 -27.79 9.96
CA ASN A 210 -9.91 -26.81 11.05
C ASN A 210 -9.40 -25.44 10.57
N ALA A 211 -8.34 -25.41 9.79
CA ALA A 211 -7.83 -24.18 9.19
C ALA A 211 -8.89 -23.55 8.27
N LYS A 212 -9.55 -24.36 7.44
CA LYS A 212 -10.65 -23.91 6.58
C LYS A 212 -11.86 -23.42 7.41
N ALA A 213 -12.20 -24.09 8.51
CA ALA A 213 -13.28 -23.68 9.41
C ALA A 213 -12.95 -22.37 10.12
N MET A 214 -11.68 -22.13 10.50
CA MET A 214 -11.24 -20.86 11.06
C MET A 214 -11.28 -19.72 10.03
N LEU A 215 -10.91 -19.99 8.78
CA LEU A 215 -10.97 -19.02 7.68
C LEU A 215 -12.41 -18.69 7.26
N LEU A 216 -13.33 -19.66 7.37
CA LEU A 216 -14.74 -19.50 7.02
C LEU A 216 -15.61 -19.05 8.19
N LYS A 217 -15.04 -18.92 9.41
CA LYS A 217 -15.78 -18.39 10.55
C LYS A 217 -16.11 -16.93 10.26
N PRO A 218 -17.39 -16.54 10.12
CA PRO A 218 -17.74 -15.15 9.90
C PRO A 218 -17.21 -14.37 11.11
N THR A 219 -16.34 -13.39 10.85
CA THR A 219 -15.93 -12.41 11.84
C THR A 219 -17.19 -11.71 12.34
N ARG A 220 -17.54 -11.97 13.58
CA ARG A 220 -18.61 -11.24 14.27
C ARG A 220 -17.93 -10.20 15.16
N PRO A 221 -17.72 -8.97 14.66
CA PRO A 221 -17.03 -7.93 15.42
C PRO A 221 -17.69 -7.65 16.77
N GLU A 222 -18.98 -7.94 16.89
CA GLU A 222 -19.75 -7.84 18.13
C GLU A 222 -19.34 -8.87 19.21
N GLN A 223 -18.71 -9.99 18.81
CA GLN A 223 -18.27 -11.04 19.72
C GLN A 223 -16.74 -11.13 19.85
N ASP A 224 -16.02 -10.66 18.83
CA ASP A 224 -14.56 -10.78 18.74
C ASP A 224 -13.84 -9.54 19.32
N ASP A 225 -14.52 -8.38 19.43
CA ASP A 225 -13.98 -7.17 20.06
C ASP A 225 -14.55 -7.02 21.48
N PRO A 226 -13.71 -7.13 22.52
CA PRO A 226 -14.14 -7.03 23.93
C PRO A 226 -14.77 -5.67 24.26
N ASN A 227 -14.43 -4.60 23.54
CA ASN A 227 -15.02 -3.29 23.77
C ASN A 227 -16.42 -3.17 23.18
N ILE A 228 -16.66 -3.78 22.02
CA ILE A 228 -17.98 -3.86 21.39
C ILE A 228 -18.88 -4.77 22.21
N ALA A 229 -18.38 -5.94 22.64
CA ALA A 229 -19.13 -6.88 23.47
C ALA A 229 -19.54 -6.25 24.83
N ALA A 230 -18.63 -5.51 25.47
CA ALA A 230 -18.90 -4.79 26.71
C ALA A 230 -19.92 -3.65 26.52
N ALA A 231 -19.86 -2.92 25.41
CA ALA A 231 -20.81 -1.85 25.10
C ALA A 231 -22.22 -2.39 24.81
N MET A 232 -22.33 -3.54 24.14
CA MET A 232 -23.62 -4.19 23.87
C MET A 232 -24.25 -4.85 25.11
N ALA A 233 -23.42 -5.28 26.07
CA ALA A 233 -23.92 -5.84 27.34
C ALA A 233 -24.38 -4.76 28.33
N ALA A 234 -24.08 -3.50 28.09
CA ALA A 234 -24.42 -2.36 28.94
C ALA A 234 -25.71 -1.63 28.52
N VAL A 235 -26.40 -2.09 27.46
CA VAL A 235 -27.68 -1.60 26.97
C VAL A 235 -28.77 -2.64 27.28
#